data_c95c701f75d6c5cf82eebf923e955f99
#
_entry.id   c95c701f75d6c5cf82eebf923e955f99
#
_cell.length_a   1.000
_cell.length_b   1.000
_cell.length_c   1.000
_cell.angle_alpha   90.00
_cell.angle_beta   90.00
_cell.angle_gamma   90.00
#
_symmetry.space_group_name_H-M   'P 1'
#
loop_
_entity.id
_entity.type
_entity.pdbx_description
1 polymer ?
#
loop_
_entity_poly.entity_id
_entity_poly.type
_entity_poly.pdbx_seq_one_letter_code
_entity_poly.pdbx_strand_id
1 'polypeptide(L)'
;QNLTITFQTRTTLDKLMQQITLAEGNVRGYLLTGDEQHIENFQQASTNVNNAVDELRAIYSLFPEDLQTSSQLGREIAKRLNEMELSLQMRKKGFSDALQYMVNNPESKAWMDLVRRLGDELITHSYERRMHNEAEIMRSLKLARIGIAMVCVIGLLAFYLYLRQSHQL
;
A
#
# COMPACT_ATOMS: atom_id res chain seq x y z
N GLN A 1 -12.31 9.24 2.94
CA GLN A 1 -11.00 9.27 2.28
C GLN A 1 -10.09 8.09 2.68
N ASN A 2 -10.00 7.71 3.96
CA ASN A 2 -9.07 6.64 4.41
C ASN A 2 -9.47 5.22 3.96
N LEU A 3 -10.76 4.92 3.77
CA LEU A 3 -11.22 3.64 3.19
C LEU A 3 -10.71 3.46 1.76
N THR A 4 -10.71 4.56 1.01
CA THR A 4 -10.25 4.59 -0.38
C THR A 4 -8.75 4.32 -0.46
N ILE A 5 -7.93 4.91 0.43
CA ILE A 5 -6.48 4.72 0.47
C ILE A 5 -6.11 3.27 0.79
N THR A 6 -6.68 2.68 1.82
CA THR A 6 -6.39 1.27 2.19
C THR A 6 -6.80 0.31 1.07
N PHE A 7 -7.95 0.53 0.45
CA PHE A 7 -8.41 -0.27 -0.67
C PHE A 7 -7.51 -0.09 -1.90
N GLN A 8 -7.16 1.16 -2.25
CA GLN A 8 -6.25 1.47 -3.35
C GLN A 8 -4.89 0.82 -3.13
N THR A 9 -4.30 0.97 -1.93
CA THR A 9 -3.01 0.35 -1.58
C THR A 9 -3.05 -1.14 -1.82
N ARG A 10 -4.07 -1.84 -1.30
CA ARG A 10 -4.20 -3.29 -1.46
C ARG A 10 -4.32 -3.68 -2.93
N THR A 11 -5.20 -3.02 -3.65
CA THR A 11 -5.41 -3.29 -5.08
C THR A 11 -4.13 -3.04 -5.89
N THR A 12 -3.39 -1.97 -5.59
CA THR A 12 -2.13 -1.66 -6.27
C THR A 12 -1.04 -2.67 -5.93
N LEU A 13 -0.96 -3.13 -4.67
CA LEU A 13 -0.03 -4.19 -4.26
C LEU A 13 -0.36 -5.54 -4.93
N ASP A 14 -1.63 -5.92 -4.98
CA ASP A 14 -2.06 -7.16 -5.67
C ASP A 14 -1.71 -7.11 -7.16
N LYS A 15 -1.97 -5.98 -7.82
CA LYS A 15 -1.60 -5.73 -9.22
C LYS A 15 -0.09 -5.78 -9.40
N LEU A 16 0.68 -5.17 -8.51
CA LEU A 16 2.14 -5.17 -8.50
C LEU A 16 2.67 -6.60 -8.45
N MET A 17 2.20 -7.41 -7.50
CA MET A 17 2.61 -8.80 -7.34
C MET A 17 2.28 -9.65 -8.56
N GLN A 18 1.12 -9.45 -9.16
CA GLN A 18 0.73 -10.12 -10.40
C GLN A 18 1.68 -9.77 -11.55
N GLN A 19 1.99 -8.48 -11.74
CA GLN A 19 2.85 -8.04 -12.83
C GLN A 19 4.30 -8.51 -12.64
N ILE A 20 4.81 -8.56 -11.41
CA ILE A 20 6.11 -9.16 -11.11
C ILE A 20 6.14 -10.63 -11.49
N THR A 21 5.11 -11.40 -11.14
CA THR A 21 5.00 -12.83 -11.49
C THR A 21 4.97 -13.03 -13.01
N LEU A 22 4.24 -12.16 -13.73
CA LEU A 22 4.22 -12.17 -15.20
C LEU A 22 5.60 -11.84 -15.79
N ALA A 23 6.30 -10.84 -15.25
CA ALA A 23 7.65 -10.49 -15.68
C ALA A 23 8.61 -11.68 -15.50
N GLU A 24 8.63 -12.31 -14.32
CA GLU A 24 9.46 -13.51 -14.06
C GLU A 24 9.12 -14.68 -14.99
N GLY A 25 7.82 -14.93 -15.22
CA GLY A 25 7.37 -15.98 -16.14
C GLY A 25 7.85 -15.76 -17.55
N ASN A 26 7.80 -14.53 -18.04
CA ASN A 26 8.26 -14.18 -19.39
C ASN A 26 9.78 -14.26 -19.50
N VAL A 27 10.53 -13.81 -18.50
CA VAL A 27 12.00 -14.01 -18.51
C VAL A 27 12.34 -15.49 -18.60
N ARG A 28 11.72 -16.35 -17.77
CA ARG A 28 11.94 -17.81 -17.85
C ARG A 28 11.55 -18.38 -19.23
N GLY A 29 10.41 -17.93 -19.77
CA GLY A 29 9.95 -18.32 -21.10
C GLY A 29 11.01 -18.03 -22.17
N TYR A 30 11.55 -16.82 -22.18
CA TYR A 30 12.62 -16.44 -23.11
C TYR A 30 13.90 -17.25 -22.89
N LEU A 31 14.34 -17.43 -21.65
CA LEU A 31 15.56 -18.17 -21.34
C LEU A 31 15.47 -19.64 -21.81
N LEU A 32 14.28 -20.24 -21.76
CA LEU A 32 14.02 -21.62 -22.19
C LEU A 32 13.84 -21.74 -23.72
N THR A 33 13.05 -20.86 -24.33
CA THR A 33 12.60 -21.02 -25.71
C THR A 33 13.37 -20.16 -26.71
N GLY A 34 13.88 -19.00 -26.26
CA GLY A 34 14.46 -17.99 -27.15
C GLY A 34 13.41 -17.17 -27.92
N ASP A 35 12.11 -17.33 -27.61
CA ASP A 35 11.03 -16.61 -28.30
C ASP A 35 11.00 -15.15 -27.84
N GLU A 36 11.20 -14.24 -28.79
CA GLU A 36 11.26 -12.78 -28.54
C GLU A 36 9.94 -12.19 -28.04
N GLN A 37 8.81 -12.86 -28.28
CA GLN A 37 7.51 -12.42 -27.75
C GLN A 37 7.54 -12.32 -26.22
N HIS A 38 8.31 -13.18 -25.55
CA HIS A 38 8.51 -13.10 -24.11
C HIS A 38 9.24 -11.83 -23.66
N ILE A 39 10.13 -11.27 -24.49
CA ILE A 39 10.81 -10.02 -24.17
C ILE A 39 9.81 -8.85 -24.22
N GLU A 40 8.96 -8.79 -25.24
CA GLU A 40 7.93 -7.76 -25.34
C GLU A 40 6.97 -7.82 -24.15
N ASN A 41 6.52 -9.03 -23.82
CA ASN A 41 5.65 -9.25 -22.66
C ASN A 41 6.33 -8.87 -21.32
N PHE A 42 7.63 -9.15 -21.17
CA PHE A 42 8.42 -8.71 -20.02
C PHE A 42 8.48 -7.18 -19.93
N GLN A 43 8.75 -6.50 -21.03
CA GLN A 43 8.81 -5.03 -21.07
C GLN A 43 7.48 -4.40 -20.66
N GLN A 44 6.36 -4.96 -21.16
CA GLN A 44 5.03 -4.52 -20.79
C GLN A 44 4.76 -4.73 -19.27
N ALA A 45 5.08 -5.92 -18.76
CA ALA A 45 4.93 -6.23 -17.34
C ALA A 45 5.80 -5.31 -16.48
N SER A 46 7.06 -5.06 -16.87
CA SER A 46 7.98 -4.14 -16.18
C SER A 46 7.45 -2.71 -16.13
N THR A 47 6.86 -2.24 -17.23
CA THR A 47 6.20 -0.91 -17.28
C THR A 47 5.04 -0.86 -16.30
N ASN A 48 4.21 -1.89 -16.25
CA ASN A 48 3.08 -1.97 -15.31
C ASN A 48 3.55 -2.03 -13.85
N VAL A 49 4.67 -2.73 -13.57
CA VAL A 49 5.30 -2.76 -12.24
C VAL A 49 5.75 -1.35 -11.82
N ASN A 50 6.47 -0.65 -12.69
CA ASN A 50 6.93 0.70 -12.41
C ASN A 50 5.77 1.67 -12.15
N ASN A 51 4.70 1.60 -12.96
CA ASN A 51 3.49 2.41 -12.76
C ASN A 51 2.85 2.13 -11.39
N ALA A 52 2.77 0.86 -10.97
CA ALA A 52 2.23 0.49 -9.67
C ALA A 52 3.11 0.98 -8.50
N VAL A 53 4.45 0.94 -8.65
CA VAL A 53 5.38 1.50 -7.67
C VAL A 53 5.21 3.02 -7.55
N ASP A 54 5.07 3.72 -8.68
CA ASP A 54 4.86 5.17 -8.68
C ASP A 54 3.50 5.56 -8.07
N GLU A 55 2.46 4.76 -8.31
CA GLU A 55 1.15 4.93 -7.67
C GLU A 55 1.26 4.77 -6.15
N LEU A 56 1.94 3.72 -5.66
CA LEU A 56 2.19 3.54 -4.22
C LEU A 56 3.00 4.70 -3.65
N ARG A 57 4.04 5.14 -4.34
CA ARG A 57 4.85 6.29 -3.91
C ARG A 57 4.00 7.57 -3.82
N ALA A 58 3.12 7.81 -4.78
CA ALA A 58 2.20 8.95 -4.75
C ALA A 58 1.25 8.90 -3.56
N ILE A 59 0.66 7.72 -3.26
CA ILE A 59 -0.20 7.52 -2.09
C ILE A 59 0.57 7.82 -0.80
N TYR A 60 1.77 7.27 -0.64
CA TYR A 60 2.55 7.35 0.59
C TYR A 60 3.40 8.62 0.72
N SER A 61 3.49 9.45 -0.33
CA SER A 61 4.11 10.78 -0.22
C SER A 61 3.40 11.70 0.78
N LEU A 62 2.14 11.41 1.09
CA LEU A 62 1.33 12.12 2.07
C LEU A 62 1.52 11.63 3.51
N PHE A 63 2.27 10.54 3.71
CA PHE A 63 2.45 9.87 5.00
C PHE A 63 3.95 9.72 5.30
N PRO A 64 4.56 10.68 6.01
CA PRO A 64 6.00 10.68 6.27
C PRO A 64 6.51 9.41 6.96
N GLU A 65 5.71 8.79 7.82
CA GLU A 65 6.01 7.55 8.53
C GLU A 65 6.19 6.35 7.60
N ASP A 66 5.52 6.35 6.44
CA ASP A 66 5.57 5.24 5.47
C ASP A 66 6.51 5.50 4.29
N LEU A 67 7.08 6.70 4.19
CA LEU A 67 8.00 7.06 3.10
C LEU A 67 9.20 6.13 3.01
N GLN A 68 9.74 5.71 4.15
CA GLN A 68 10.88 4.82 4.19
C GLN A 68 10.52 3.43 3.65
N THR A 69 9.41 2.85 4.15
CA THR A 69 8.93 1.52 3.75
C THR A 69 8.55 1.49 2.27
N SER A 70 7.81 2.49 1.78
CA SER A 70 7.41 2.58 0.37
C SER A 70 8.62 2.79 -0.55
N SER A 71 9.61 3.58 -0.13
CA SER A 71 10.86 3.79 -0.88
C SER A 71 11.71 2.53 -0.91
N GLN A 72 11.78 1.78 0.20
CA GLN A 72 12.47 0.50 0.26
C GLN A 72 11.82 -0.51 -0.68
N LEU A 73 10.50 -0.63 -0.65
CA LEU A 73 9.74 -1.48 -1.56
C LEU A 73 10.08 -1.18 -3.03
N GLY A 74 10.07 0.10 -3.41
CA GLY A 74 10.42 0.53 -4.77
C GLY A 74 11.86 0.17 -5.17
N ARG A 75 12.84 0.32 -4.26
CA ARG A 75 14.24 -0.05 -4.53
C ARG A 75 14.41 -1.56 -4.73
N GLU A 76 13.80 -2.37 -3.88
CA GLU A 76 13.88 -3.83 -4.00
C GLU A 76 13.25 -4.33 -5.30
N ILE A 77 12.14 -3.72 -5.73
CA ILE A 77 11.50 -4.04 -7.00
C ILE A 77 12.38 -3.64 -8.18
N ALA A 78 12.93 -2.43 -8.17
CA ALA A 78 13.84 -1.96 -9.23
C ALA A 78 15.07 -2.85 -9.35
N LYS A 79 15.66 -3.27 -8.22
CA LYS A 79 16.78 -4.21 -8.21
C LYS A 79 16.41 -5.53 -8.91
N ARG A 80 15.24 -6.07 -8.59
CA ARG A 80 14.77 -7.34 -9.18
C ARG A 80 14.51 -7.23 -10.67
N LEU A 81 13.87 -6.16 -11.12
CA LEU A 81 13.67 -5.93 -12.56
C LEU A 81 15.00 -5.81 -13.31
N ASN A 82 16.00 -5.16 -12.74
CA ASN A 82 17.34 -5.07 -13.32
C ASN A 82 18.03 -6.43 -13.41
N GLU A 83 17.88 -7.32 -12.40
CA GLU A 83 18.41 -8.69 -12.43
C GLU A 83 17.75 -9.51 -13.55
N MET A 84 16.44 -9.37 -13.74
CA MET A 84 15.70 -10.01 -14.81
C MET A 84 16.17 -9.51 -16.19
N GLU A 85 16.31 -8.21 -16.37
CA GLU A 85 16.82 -7.59 -17.59
C GLU A 85 18.23 -8.09 -17.91
N LEU A 86 19.11 -8.17 -16.89
CA LEU A 86 20.46 -8.70 -17.05
C LEU A 86 20.44 -10.15 -17.54
N SER A 87 19.55 -10.98 -17.00
CA SER A 87 19.40 -12.39 -17.42
C SER A 87 18.99 -12.49 -18.91
N LEU A 88 18.09 -11.62 -19.38
CA LEU A 88 17.71 -11.53 -20.79
C LEU A 88 18.91 -11.15 -21.67
N GLN A 89 19.68 -10.15 -21.25
CA GLN A 89 20.87 -9.69 -21.99
C GLN A 89 21.96 -10.77 -22.03
N MET A 90 22.18 -11.51 -20.94
CA MET A 90 23.11 -12.63 -20.91
C MET A 90 22.73 -13.70 -21.94
N ARG A 91 21.46 -14.08 -22.01
CA ARG A 91 20.96 -15.05 -23.00
C ARG A 91 21.14 -14.53 -24.44
N LYS A 92 20.82 -13.26 -24.73
CA LYS A 92 21.04 -12.65 -26.04
C LYS A 92 22.50 -12.69 -26.49
N LYS A 93 23.45 -12.58 -25.53
CA LYS A 93 24.90 -12.68 -25.79
C LYS A 93 25.40 -14.11 -25.88
N GLY A 94 24.54 -15.13 -25.77
CA GLY A 94 24.89 -16.55 -25.90
C GLY A 94 25.40 -17.19 -24.63
N PHE A 95 25.27 -16.57 -23.45
CA PHE A 95 25.63 -17.21 -22.18
C PHE A 95 24.58 -18.26 -21.80
N SER A 96 25.02 -19.55 -21.75
CA SER A 96 24.14 -20.67 -21.40
C SER A 96 23.68 -20.66 -19.94
N ASP A 97 24.41 -19.98 -19.06
CA ASP A 97 24.21 -20.05 -17.61
C ASP A 97 23.15 -19.04 -17.12
N ALA A 98 22.58 -18.22 -18.02
CA ALA A 98 21.56 -17.23 -17.69
C ALA A 98 20.33 -17.85 -16.98
N LEU A 99 19.89 -19.02 -17.44
CA LEU A 99 18.78 -19.76 -16.82
C LEU A 99 19.18 -20.28 -15.43
N GLN A 100 20.38 -20.83 -15.31
CA GLN A 100 20.88 -21.36 -14.04
C GLN A 100 21.05 -20.22 -13.01
N TYR A 101 21.56 -19.07 -13.44
CA TYR A 101 21.66 -17.88 -12.61
C TYR A 101 20.29 -17.45 -12.05
N MET A 102 19.25 -17.45 -12.88
CA MET A 102 17.92 -17.05 -12.47
C MET A 102 17.21 -18.10 -11.58
N VAL A 103 17.33 -19.39 -11.94
CA VAL A 103 16.60 -20.49 -11.26
C VAL A 103 17.24 -20.86 -9.94
N ASN A 104 18.56 -20.85 -9.85
CA ASN A 104 19.30 -21.25 -8.65
C ASN A 104 19.55 -20.11 -7.67
N ASN A 105 18.97 -18.92 -7.92
CA ASN A 105 19.12 -17.81 -6.99
C ASN A 105 18.19 -18.01 -5.78
N PRO A 106 18.71 -18.48 -4.63
CA PRO A 106 17.90 -18.69 -3.42
C PRO A 106 17.32 -17.38 -2.87
N GLU A 107 17.88 -16.25 -3.30
CA GLU A 107 17.41 -14.92 -2.91
C GLU A 107 16.04 -14.58 -3.51
N SER A 108 15.63 -15.25 -4.61
CA SER A 108 14.35 -14.98 -5.27
C SER A 108 13.14 -15.19 -4.34
N LYS A 109 13.15 -16.28 -3.54
CA LYS A 109 12.09 -16.56 -2.57
C LYS A 109 12.13 -15.56 -1.41
N ALA A 110 13.31 -15.33 -0.86
CA ALA A 110 13.51 -14.38 0.24
C ALA A 110 13.13 -12.96 -0.17
N TRP A 111 13.41 -12.57 -1.41
CA TRP A 111 13.01 -11.30 -1.97
C TRP A 111 11.48 -11.15 -2.06
N MET A 112 10.76 -12.18 -2.54
CA MET A 112 9.30 -12.16 -2.62
C MET A 112 8.66 -12.03 -1.23
N ASP A 113 9.21 -12.73 -0.24
CA ASP A 113 8.77 -12.63 1.16
C ASP A 113 9.05 -11.24 1.75
N LEU A 114 10.17 -10.61 1.37
CA LEU A 114 10.48 -9.22 1.74
C LEU A 114 9.46 -8.24 1.15
N VAL A 115 9.16 -8.36 -0.15
CA VAL A 115 8.18 -7.49 -0.83
C VAL A 115 6.80 -7.62 -0.20
N ARG A 116 6.35 -8.85 0.10
CA ARG A 116 5.09 -9.09 0.80
C ARG A 116 5.07 -8.45 2.18
N ARG A 117 6.13 -8.65 2.96
CA ARG A 117 6.24 -8.06 4.31
C ARG A 117 6.18 -6.53 4.28
N LEU A 118 6.91 -5.88 3.36
CA LEU A 118 6.86 -4.43 3.21
C LEU A 118 5.46 -3.95 2.77
N GLY A 119 4.80 -4.69 1.90
CA GLY A 119 3.42 -4.41 1.50
C GLY A 119 2.43 -4.55 2.64
N ASP A 120 2.53 -5.62 3.43
CA ASP A 120 1.69 -5.87 4.60
C ASP A 120 1.89 -4.79 5.68
N GLU A 121 3.14 -4.33 5.89
CA GLU A 121 3.46 -3.22 6.79
C GLU A 121 2.73 -1.94 6.36
N LEU A 122 2.79 -1.57 5.07
CA LEU A 122 2.07 -0.41 4.54
C LEU A 122 0.55 -0.52 4.73
N ILE A 123 -0.02 -1.71 4.51
CA ILE A 123 -1.45 -1.97 4.74
C ILE A 123 -1.79 -1.82 6.22
N THR A 124 -0.98 -2.41 7.11
CA THR A 124 -1.20 -2.37 8.57
C THR A 124 -1.19 -0.95 9.09
N HIS A 125 -0.18 -0.15 8.73
CA HIS A 125 -0.12 1.27 9.12
C HIS A 125 -1.32 2.07 8.59
N SER A 126 -1.80 1.76 7.37
CA SER A 126 -3.01 2.39 6.83
C SER A 126 -4.26 2.04 7.64
N TYR A 127 -4.36 0.80 8.16
CA TYR A 127 -5.43 0.37 9.05
C TYR A 127 -5.35 1.05 10.43
N GLU A 128 -4.18 1.10 11.03
CA GLU A 128 -3.96 1.71 12.34
C GLU A 128 -4.31 3.20 12.34
N ARG A 129 -3.87 3.93 11.31
CA ARG A 129 -4.27 5.35 11.11
C ARG A 129 -5.77 5.52 11.04
N ARG A 130 -6.46 4.61 10.36
CA ARG A 130 -7.92 4.64 10.27
C ARG A 130 -8.58 4.46 11.63
N MET A 131 -8.16 3.43 12.37
CA MET A 131 -8.72 3.14 13.70
C MET A 131 -8.50 4.30 14.67
N HIS A 132 -7.35 4.96 14.60
CA HIS A 132 -7.05 6.12 15.44
C HIS A 132 -7.95 7.30 15.14
N ASN A 133 -8.13 7.63 13.86
CA ASN A 133 -9.01 8.72 13.42
C ASN A 133 -10.49 8.46 13.77
N GLU A 134 -10.97 7.23 13.62
CA GLU A 134 -12.34 6.86 14.00
C GLU A 134 -12.56 6.99 15.52
N ALA A 135 -11.58 6.58 16.33
CA ALA A 135 -11.63 6.72 17.79
C ALA A 135 -11.66 8.18 18.24
N GLU A 136 -10.89 9.07 17.62
CA GLU A 136 -10.90 10.51 17.91
C GLU A 136 -12.23 11.16 17.54
N ILE A 137 -12.79 10.82 16.37
CA ILE A 137 -14.09 11.33 15.94
C ILE A 137 -15.19 10.88 16.92
N MET A 138 -15.19 9.60 17.31
CA MET A 138 -16.16 9.09 18.28
C MET A 138 -16.01 9.74 19.65
N ARG A 139 -14.79 10.04 20.08
CA ARG A 139 -14.53 10.76 21.35
C ARG A 139 -15.03 12.19 21.30
N SER A 140 -14.80 12.92 20.22
CA SER A 140 -15.29 14.28 20.04
C SER A 140 -16.81 14.35 19.97
N LEU A 141 -17.46 13.38 19.30
CA LEU A 141 -18.91 13.27 19.24
C LEU A 141 -19.53 12.98 20.62
N LYS A 142 -18.90 12.11 21.44
CA LYS A 142 -19.34 11.84 22.81
C LYS A 142 -19.24 13.10 23.68
N LEU A 143 -18.16 13.85 23.58
CA LEU A 143 -17.97 15.10 24.34
C LEU A 143 -18.99 16.15 23.90
N ALA A 144 -19.26 16.30 22.61
CA ALA A 144 -20.27 17.22 22.10
C ALA A 144 -21.68 16.85 22.60
N ARG A 145 -22.04 15.55 22.61
CA ARG A 145 -23.34 15.08 23.14
C ARG A 145 -23.49 15.38 24.64
N ILE A 146 -22.44 15.19 25.44
CA ILE A 146 -22.43 15.52 26.86
C ILE A 146 -22.58 17.03 27.04
N GLY A 147 -21.89 17.85 26.26
CA GLY A 147 -21.99 19.31 26.30
C GLY A 147 -23.42 19.81 26.01
N ILE A 148 -24.06 19.28 24.98
CA ILE A 148 -25.43 19.60 24.63
C ILE A 148 -26.38 19.21 25.75
N ALA A 149 -26.25 18.00 26.32
CA ALA A 149 -27.07 17.54 27.42
C ALA A 149 -26.95 18.48 28.67
N MET A 150 -25.72 18.88 29.00
CA MET A 150 -25.49 19.85 30.10
C MET A 150 -26.15 21.18 29.87
N VAL A 151 -26.05 21.75 28.66
CA VAL A 151 -26.71 23.00 28.30
C VAL A 151 -28.24 22.89 28.43
N CYS A 152 -28.82 21.78 27.97
CA CYS A 152 -30.25 21.51 28.12
C CYS A 152 -30.67 21.44 29.57
N VAL A 153 -29.93 20.75 30.43
CA VAL A 153 -30.22 20.65 31.87
C VAL A 153 -30.16 22.01 32.55
N ILE A 154 -29.13 22.80 32.27
CA ILE A 154 -28.97 24.15 32.80
C ILE A 154 -30.13 25.04 32.35
N GLY A 155 -30.52 24.98 31.07
CA GLY A 155 -31.66 25.72 30.53
C GLY A 155 -32.99 25.38 31.19
N LEU A 156 -33.24 24.08 31.41
CA LEU A 156 -34.44 23.63 32.13
C LEU A 156 -34.46 24.08 33.60
N LEU A 157 -33.30 24.06 34.26
CA LEU A 157 -33.17 24.53 35.65
C LEU A 157 -33.41 26.04 35.75
N ALA A 158 -32.84 26.84 34.86
CA ALA A 158 -33.06 28.27 34.79
C ALA A 158 -34.56 28.61 34.52
N PHE A 159 -35.17 27.87 33.58
CA PHE A 159 -36.60 28.03 33.27
C PHE A 159 -37.49 27.65 34.47
N TYR A 160 -37.17 26.57 35.16
CA TYR A 160 -37.88 26.17 36.39
C TYR A 160 -37.79 27.24 37.47
N LEU A 161 -36.59 27.79 37.74
CA LEU A 161 -36.38 28.83 38.72
C LEU A 161 -37.16 30.12 38.35
N TYR A 162 -37.17 30.46 37.07
CA TYR A 162 -37.95 31.60 36.57
C TYR A 162 -39.47 31.45 36.85
N LEU A 163 -40.03 30.27 36.53
CA LEU A 163 -41.45 29.99 36.79
C LEU A 163 -41.78 30.03 38.27
N ARG A 164 -40.90 29.47 39.12
CA ARG A 164 -41.07 29.47 40.58
C ARG A 164 -41.09 30.91 41.13
N GLN A 165 -40.25 31.76 40.64
CA GLN A 165 -40.19 33.18 41.06
C GLN A 165 -41.43 33.97 40.59
N SER A 166 -41.92 33.67 39.38
CA SER A 166 -43.14 34.30 38.82
C SER A 166 -44.43 33.90 39.55
N HIS A 167 -44.47 32.74 40.24
CA HIS A 167 -45.62 32.31 41.03
C HIS A 167 -45.63 32.86 42.47
N GLN A 168 -44.59 33.54 42.90
CA GLN A 168 -44.50 34.15 44.24
C GLN A 168 -44.82 35.64 44.25
N LEU A 169 -45.12 36.23 43.10
CA LEU A 169 -45.65 37.61 42.93
C LEU A 169 -47.14 37.59 42.64
#